data_ea2eff2135bfef402e142e592c776960
#
_entry.id   ea2eff2135bfef402e142e592c776960
#
_cell.length_a   1.000
_cell.length_b   1.000
_cell.length_c   1.000
_cell.angle_alpha   90.00
_cell.angle_beta   90.00
_cell.angle_gamma   90.00
#
_symmetry.space_group_name_H-M   'P 1'
#
loop_
_entity.id
_entity.type
_entity.pdbx_description
1 polymer ?
#
loop_
_entity_poly.entity_id
_entity_poly.type
_entity_poly.pdbx_seq_one_letter_code
_entity_poly.pdbx_strand_id
1 'polypeptide(L)'
;MEYLILAAALLILFVIYLIRCSLEEKKLWRNLKKSLTENYGKPSTKKYQEGRLKTIAGHFQNKMTEDAIDAITWNDLDLDRVFQSMDFTLSAAGEESLYTMLRCPVFEEDTLKERETLIRYFMLHPDDRVTMQMLFAKIGRTGKYSIYDYIAYLDDVEQGSNWSCLLYTSDAADDLT
;
A
#
# COMPACT_ATOMS: atom_id res chain seq x y z
N MET A 1 48.33 0.89 -14.55
CA MET A 1 47.41 1.38 -15.61
C MET A 1 46.22 0.46 -15.81
N GLU A 2 46.40 -0.86 -15.81
CA GLU A 2 45.31 -1.83 -16.02
C GLU A 2 44.22 -1.75 -14.97
N TYR A 3 44.54 -1.62 -13.68
CA TYR A 3 43.56 -1.47 -12.61
C TYR A 3 42.72 -0.20 -12.71
N LEU A 4 43.29 0.90 -13.23
CA LEU A 4 42.56 2.16 -13.48
C LEU A 4 41.55 2.02 -14.60
N ILE A 5 41.89 1.29 -15.66
CA ILE A 5 41.00 1.02 -16.79
C ILE A 5 39.87 0.12 -16.34
N LEU A 6 40.14 -0.90 -15.52
CA LEU A 6 39.16 -1.82 -14.98
C LEU A 6 38.20 -1.11 -14.02
N ALA A 7 38.71 -0.24 -13.15
CA ALA A 7 37.90 0.58 -12.26
C ALA A 7 36.99 1.55 -13.05
N ALA A 8 37.50 2.18 -14.09
CA ALA A 8 36.71 3.06 -14.96
C ALA A 8 35.61 2.29 -15.69
N ALA A 9 35.89 1.08 -16.19
CA ALA A 9 34.89 0.22 -16.83
C ALA A 9 33.76 -0.19 -15.87
N LEU A 10 34.09 -0.58 -14.64
CA LEU A 10 33.13 -0.91 -13.62
C LEU A 10 32.25 0.29 -13.25
N LEU A 11 32.84 1.47 -13.14
CA LEU A 11 32.10 2.70 -12.85
C LEU A 11 31.12 3.06 -13.98
N ILE A 12 31.52 2.89 -15.22
CA ILE A 12 30.65 3.12 -16.39
C ILE A 12 29.47 2.11 -16.35
N LEU A 13 29.73 0.84 -16.11
CA LEU A 13 28.69 -0.19 -16.01
C LEU A 13 27.71 0.13 -14.87
N PHE A 14 28.21 0.59 -13.73
CA PHE A 14 27.39 0.99 -12.60
C PHE A 14 26.49 2.19 -12.93
N VAL A 15 27.04 3.20 -13.62
CA VAL A 15 26.25 4.36 -14.07
C VAL A 15 25.17 3.95 -15.07
N ILE A 16 25.51 3.07 -16.04
CA ILE A 16 24.53 2.52 -16.99
C ILE A 16 23.41 1.77 -16.26
N TYR A 17 23.77 0.97 -15.25
CA TYR A 17 22.81 0.26 -14.41
C TYR A 17 21.84 1.22 -13.70
N LEU A 18 22.36 2.27 -13.06
CA LEU A 18 21.53 3.29 -12.38
C LEU A 18 20.59 4.01 -13.36
N ILE A 19 21.09 4.36 -14.55
CA ILE A 19 20.26 4.99 -15.58
C ILE A 19 19.13 4.05 -16.00
N ARG A 20 19.42 2.78 -16.24
CA ARG A 20 18.41 1.77 -16.59
C ARG A 20 17.35 1.62 -15.51
N CYS A 21 17.77 1.46 -14.24
CA CYS A 21 16.83 1.39 -13.11
C CYS A 21 15.90 2.62 -13.06
N SER A 22 16.44 3.82 -13.22
CA SER A 22 15.65 5.06 -13.22
C SER A 22 14.68 5.13 -14.41
N LEU A 23 15.07 4.66 -15.58
CA LEU A 23 14.21 4.64 -16.76
C LEU A 23 13.07 3.61 -16.62
N GLU A 24 13.36 2.43 -16.05
CA GLU A 24 12.36 1.41 -15.79
C GLU A 24 11.35 1.88 -14.74
N GLU A 25 11.80 2.51 -13.66
CA GLU A 25 10.92 3.10 -12.66
C GLU A 25 9.98 4.13 -13.29
N LYS A 26 10.51 5.08 -14.06
CA LYS A 26 9.69 6.07 -14.78
C LYS A 26 8.68 5.42 -15.73
N LYS A 27 9.06 4.32 -16.37
CA LYS A 27 8.16 3.56 -17.24
C LYS A 27 7.03 2.90 -16.45
N LEU A 28 7.35 2.29 -15.30
CA LEU A 28 6.35 1.68 -14.40
C LEU A 28 5.32 2.72 -13.94
N TRP A 29 5.79 3.88 -13.47
CA TRP A 29 4.89 4.96 -13.03
C TRP A 29 4.01 5.50 -14.15
N ARG A 30 4.53 5.65 -15.36
CA ARG A 30 3.74 6.06 -16.53
C ARG A 30 2.68 5.02 -16.89
N ASN A 31 3.05 3.74 -16.88
CA ASN A 31 2.13 2.65 -17.18
C ASN A 31 1.03 2.55 -16.12
N LEU A 32 1.38 2.71 -14.85
CA LEU A 32 0.40 2.77 -13.76
C LEU A 32 -0.57 3.93 -13.97
N LYS A 33 -0.08 5.14 -14.21
CA LYS A 33 -0.93 6.31 -14.48
C LYS A 33 -1.89 6.05 -15.64
N LYS A 34 -1.40 5.50 -16.74
CA LYS A 34 -2.22 5.13 -17.88
C LYS A 34 -3.30 4.12 -17.52
N SER A 35 -2.92 3.05 -16.81
CA SER A 35 -3.85 2.01 -16.35
C SER A 35 -4.95 2.56 -15.44
N LEU A 36 -4.61 3.46 -14.50
CA LEU A 36 -5.58 4.11 -13.61
C LEU A 36 -6.61 4.97 -14.35
N THR A 37 -6.18 5.59 -15.45
CA THR A 37 -7.07 6.38 -16.30
C THR A 37 -7.99 5.50 -17.16
N GLU A 38 -7.43 4.46 -17.79
CA GLU A 38 -8.15 3.64 -18.77
C GLU A 38 -9.08 2.59 -18.15
N ASN A 39 -8.79 2.16 -16.92
CA ASN A 39 -9.56 1.12 -16.22
C ASN A 39 -10.58 1.67 -15.22
N TYR A 40 -10.76 2.98 -15.16
CA TYR A 40 -11.77 3.57 -14.29
C TYR A 40 -13.17 3.08 -14.67
N GLY A 41 -13.96 2.69 -13.66
CA GLY A 41 -15.31 2.18 -13.83
C GLY A 41 -15.43 0.75 -14.34
N LYS A 42 -14.31 0.03 -14.54
CA LYS A 42 -14.33 -1.40 -14.89
C LYS A 42 -14.18 -2.23 -13.59
N PRO A 43 -14.63 -3.49 -13.58
CA PRO A 43 -14.35 -4.40 -12.46
C PRO A 43 -12.85 -4.61 -12.28
N SER A 44 -12.40 -4.75 -11.02
CA SER A 44 -11.01 -5.07 -10.73
C SER A 44 -10.63 -6.45 -11.24
N THR A 45 -9.45 -6.56 -11.85
CA THR A 45 -8.84 -7.84 -12.27
C THR A 45 -7.69 -8.25 -11.34
N LYS A 46 -7.61 -7.64 -10.16
CA LYS A 46 -6.58 -7.87 -9.16
C LYS A 46 -6.62 -9.32 -8.68
N LYS A 47 -5.46 -9.97 -8.67
CA LYS A 47 -5.31 -11.33 -8.15
C LYS A 47 -4.76 -11.28 -6.74
N TYR A 48 -5.36 -12.05 -5.85
CA TYR A 48 -4.92 -12.17 -4.47
C TYR A 48 -4.06 -13.43 -4.31
N GLN A 49 -2.99 -13.30 -3.55
CA GLN A 49 -2.20 -14.44 -3.10
C GLN A 49 -3.00 -15.22 -2.06
N GLU A 50 -2.76 -16.51 -1.96
CA GLU A 50 -3.38 -17.37 -0.95
C GLU A 50 -3.15 -16.82 0.47
N GLY A 51 -4.21 -16.76 1.25
CA GLY A 51 -4.17 -16.19 2.60
C GLY A 51 -4.26 -14.67 2.70
N ARG A 52 -4.13 -13.91 1.60
CA ARG A 52 -4.18 -12.44 1.65
C ARG A 52 -5.50 -11.90 2.20
N LEU A 53 -6.63 -12.47 1.84
CA LEU A 53 -7.94 -12.06 2.35
C LEU A 53 -8.04 -12.26 3.86
N LYS A 54 -7.43 -13.31 4.42
CA LYS A 54 -7.37 -13.51 5.88
C LYS A 54 -6.55 -12.41 6.58
N THR A 55 -5.47 -11.94 5.96
CA THR A 55 -4.66 -10.84 6.50
C THR A 55 -5.43 -9.52 6.47
N ILE A 56 -6.13 -9.23 5.37
CA ILE A 56 -6.99 -8.04 5.23
C ILE A 56 -8.11 -8.06 6.28
N ALA A 57 -8.74 -9.22 6.48
CA ALA A 57 -9.78 -9.41 7.48
C ALA A 57 -9.29 -9.25 8.92
N GLY A 58 -8.00 -9.45 9.18
CA GLY A 58 -7.41 -9.33 10.52
C GLY A 58 -7.62 -7.94 11.14
N HIS A 59 -7.48 -6.87 10.35
CA HIS A 59 -7.74 -5.51 10.82
C HIS A 59 -9.19 -5.30 11.25
N PHE A 60 -10.14 -5.84 10.48
CA PHE A 60 -11.56 -5.78 10.81
C PHE A 60 -11.88 -6.46 12.14
N GLN A 61 -11.23 -7.59 12.46
CA GLN A 61 -11.47 -8.33 13.71
C GLN A 61 -11.17 -7.47 14.95
N ASN A 62 -10.22 -6.53 14.84
CA ASN A 62 -9.89 -5.60 15.92
C ASN A 62 -10.88 -4.42 16.03
N LYS A 63 -11.74 -4.22 15.03
CA LYS A 63 -12.72 -3.12 14.95
C LYS A 63 -14.17 -3.58 14.81
N MET A 64 -14.47 -4.83 15.17
CA MET A 64 -15.84 -5.35 15.08
C MET A 64 -16.81 -4.50 15.91
N THR A 65 -17.86 -4.01 15.24
CA THR A 65 -19.02 -3.35 15.86
C THR A 65 -20.17 -4.32 15.93
N GLU A 66 -21.16 -4.05 16.78
CA GLU A 66 -22.37 -4.89 16.90
C GLU A 66 -23.14 -4.99 15.57
N ASP A 67 -23.09 -3.95 14.74
CA ASP A 67 -23.77 -3.86 13.45
C ASP A 67 -22.94 -4.45 12.28
N ALA A 68 -21.80 -5.08 12.57
CA ALA A 68 -20.96 -5.65 11.52
C ALA A 68 -21.61 -6.88 10.88
N ILE A 69 -21.48 -7.01 9.56
CA ILE A 69 -21.92 -8.19 8.82
C ILE A 69 -21.17 -9.42 9.36
N ASP A 70 -21.90 -10.40 9.86
CA ASP A 70 -21.34 -11.64 10.40
C ASP A 70 -20.73 -12.52 9.28
N ALA A 71 -19.98 -13.54 9.68
CA ALA A 71 -19.27 -14.41 8.74
C ALA A 71 -20.22 -15.27 7.89
N ILE A 72 -21.39 -15.63 8.41
CA ILE A 72 -22.38 -16.44 7.70
C ILE A 72 -22.97 -15.61 6.56
N THR A 73 -23.52 -14.44 6.90
CA THR A 73 -24.08 -13.48 5.93
C THR A 73 -23.05 -13.08 4.88
N TRP A 74 -21.80 -12.86 5.28
CA TRP A 74 -20.71 -12.54 4.36
C TRP A 74 -20.47 -13.64 3.33
N ASN A 75 -20.44 -14.90 3.77
CA ASN A 75 -20.24 -16.04 2.88
C ASN A 75 -21.47 -16.31 2.01
N ASP A 76 -22.68 -16.21 2.57
CA ASP A 76 -23.93 -16.46 1.82
C ASP A 76 -24.11 -15.46 0.66
N LEU A 77 -23.68 -14.24 0.85
CA LEU A 77 -23.72 -13.18 -0.18
C LEU A 77 -22.47 -13.14 -1.09
N ASP A 78 -21.50 -14.04 -0.91
CA ASP A 78 -20.23 -14.07 -1.65
C ASP A 78 -19.53 -12.69 -1.65
N LEU A 79 -19.49 -12.04 -0.49
CA LEU A 79 -18.96 -10.67 -0.38
C LEU A 79 -17.44 -10.60 -0.58
N ASP A 80 -16.71 -11.69 -0.46
CA ASP A 80 -15.30 -11.76 -0.89
C ASP A 80 -15.16 -11.47 -2.37
N ARG A 81 -16.05 -11.97 -3.19
CA ARG A 81 -16.06 -11.71 -4.63
C ARG A 81 -16.46 -10.27 -4.95
N VAL A 82 -17.43 -9.72 -4.20
CA VAL A 82 -17.81 -8.32 -4.32
C VAL A 82 -16.61 -7.42 -3.97
N PHE A 83 -15.96 -7.67 -2.83
CA PHE A 83 -14.74 -6.98 -2.42
C PHE A 83 -13.67 -7.02 -3.52
N GLN A 84 -13.36 -8.21 -4.03
CA GLN A 84 -12.34 -8.37 -5.08
C GLN A 84 -12.67 -7.59 -6.35
N SER A 85 -13.95 -7.54 -6.75
CA SER A 85 -14.39 -6.80 -7.94
C SER A 85 -14.29 -5.29 -7.78
N MET A 86 -14.40 -4.80 -6.55
CA MET A 86 -14.35 -3.37 -6.19
C MET A 86 -12.95 -2.89 -5.81
N ASP A 87 -12.01 -3.81 -5.53
CA ASP A 87 -10.71 -3.43 -5.02
C ASP A 87 -9.77 -2.85 -6.09
N PHE A 88 -9.79 -1.54 -6.19
CA PHE A 88 -8.81 -0.73 -6.92
C PHE A 88 -7.80 -0.05 -6.00
N THR A 89 -7.74 -0.44 -4.73
CA THR A 89 -6.81 0.16 -3.78
C THR A 89 -5.36 -0.12 -4.15
N LEU A 90 -4.48 0.82 -3.89
CA LEU A 90 -3.07 0.77 -4.23
C LEU A 90 -2.16 0.69 -3.00
N SER A 91 -2.75 0.78 -1.80
CA SER A 91 -2.05 0.66 -0.52
C SER A 91 -2.68 -0.41 0.36
N ALA A 92 -1.91 -0.94 1.31
CA ALA A 92 -2.40 -1.91 2.29
C ALA A 92 -3.51 -1.30 3.16
N ALA A 93 -3.33 -0.07 3.63
CA ALA A 93 -4.35 0.63 4.42
C ALA A 93 -5.66 0.83 3.64
N GLY A 94 -5.57 1.14 2.33
CA GLY A 94 -6.75 1.27 1.49
C GLY A 94 -7.49 -0.06 1.31
N GLU A 95 -6.76 -1.15 1.16
CA GLU A 95 -7.31 -2.51 1.04
C GLU A 95 -8.07 -2.92 2.31
N GLU A 96 -7.47 -2.73 3.47
CA GLU A 96 -8.05 -3.01 4.77
C GLU A 96 -9.25 -2.10 5.10
N SER A 97 -9.15 -0.81 4.73
CA SER A 97 -10.25 0.15 4.89
C SER A 97 -11.46 -0.21 4.03
N LEU A 98 -11.25 -0.59 2.75
CA LEU A 98 -12.31 -1.01 1.86
C LEU A 98 -13.02 -2.26 2.41
N TYR A 99 -12.27 -3.24 2.89
CA TYR A 99 -12.82 -4.44 3.50
C TYR A 99 -13.67 -4.11 4.73
N THR A 100 -13.16 -3.25 5.62
CA THR A 100 -13.88 -2.79 6.81
C THR A 100 -15.15 -2.02 6.45
N MET A 101 -15.10 -1.17 5.43
CA MET A 101 -16.28 -0.43 4.94
C MET A 101 -17.39 -1.35 4.43
N LEU A 102 -17.04 -2.47 3.80
CA LEU A 102 -18.01 -3.47 3.36
C LEU A 102 -18.56 -4.31 4.52
N ARG A 103 -17.74 -4.56 5.54
CA ARG A 103 -18.13 -5.29 6.74
C ARG A 103 -18.98 -4.48 7.71
N CYS A 104 -18.73 -3.19 7.82
CA CYS A 104 -19.39 -2.28 8.74
C CYS A 104 -20.23 -1.27 7.96
N PRO A 105 -21.50 -1.57 7.64
CA PRO A 105 -22.38 -0.63 6.99
C PRO A 105 -22.59 0.60 7.87
N VAL A 106 -22.66 1.77 7.23
CA VAL A 106 -22.94 3.05 7.91
C VAL A 106 -24.35 3.44 7.63
N PHE A 107 -25.11 3.78 8.69
CA PHE A 107 -26.51 4.18 8.61
C PHE A 107 -26.72 5.69 8.81
N GLU A 108 -25.67 6.41 9.18
CA GLU A 108 -25.72 7.85 9.40
C GLU A 108 -25.78 8.59 8.07
N GLU A 109 -26.83 9.38 7.92
CA GLU A 109 -27.10 10.12 6.68
C GLU A 109 -25.97 11.10 6.31
N ASP A 110 -25.40 11.80 7.29
CA ASP A 110 -24.35 12.79 7.07
C ASP A 110 -23.06 12.11 6.57
N THR A 111 -22.67 10.97 7.14
CA THR A 111 -21.52 10.18 6.68
C THR A 111 -21.74 9.66 5.26
N LEU A 112 -22.96 9.25 4.91
CA LEU A 112 -23.29 8.81 3.55
C LEU A 112 -23.23 9.98 2.55
N LYS A 113 -23.70 11.17 2.91
CA LYS A 113 -23.60 12.38 2.10
C LYS A 113 -22.15 12.82 1.85
N GLU A 114 -21.31 12.74 2.89
CA GLU A 114 -19.89 13.02 2.74
C GLU A 114 -19.22 12.05 1.74
N ARG A 115 -19.49 10.76 1.87
CA ARG A 115 -18.99 9.74 0.92
C ARG A 115 -19.49 10.03 -0.50
N GLU A 116 -20.76 10.31 -0.67
CA GLU A 116 -21.32 10.64 -1.98
C GLU A 116 -20.64 11.89 -2.58
N THR A 117 -20.41 12.90 -1.77
CA THR A 117 -19.72 14.13 -2.18
C THR A 117 -18.31 13.84 -2.68
N LEU A 118 -17.54 13.02 -1.94
CA LEU A 118 -16.19 12.61 -2.35
C LEU A 118 -16.20 11.77 -3.63
N ILE A 119 -17.15 10.84 -3.75
CA ILE A 119 -17.31 10.03 -4.97
C ILE A 119 -17.59 10.93 -6.17
N ARG A 120 -18.56 11.86 -6.06
CA ARG A 120 -18.90 12.82 -7.12
C ARG A 120 -17.71 13.70 -7.48
N TYR A 121 -16.99 14.19 -6.48
CA TYR A 121 -15.79 14.99 -6.73
C TYR A 121 -14.79 14.25 -7.60
N PHE A 122 -14.39 13.04 -7.22
CA PHE A 122 -13.42 12.26 -7.97
C PHE A 122 -13.93 11.69 -9.31
N MET A 123 -15.24 11.59 -9.49
CA MET A 123 -15.83 11.30 -10.80
C MET A 123 -15.67 12.48 -11.78
N LEU A 124 -15.84 13.70 -11.28
CA LEU A 124 -15.77 14.92 -12.08
C LEU A 124 -14.33 15.44 -12.26
N HIS A 125 -13.41 15.05 -11.39
CA HIS A 125 -12.02 15.50 -11.39
C HIS A 125 -11.04 14.30 -11.58
N PRO A 126 -10.94 13.77 -12.82
CA PRO A 126 -10.13 12.58 -13.10
C PRO A 126 -8.63 12.79 -12.81
N ASP A 127 -8.10 13.98 -13.01
CA ASP A 127 -6.69 14.29 -12.77
C ASP A 127 -6.36 14.25 -11.27
N ASP A 128 -7.23 14.82 -10.43
CA ASP A 128 -7.07 14.78 -8.97
C ASP A 128 -7.19 13.34 -8.45
N ARG A 129 -8.16 12.58 -8.98
CA ARG A 129 -8.32 11.18 -8.67
C ARG A 129 -7.04 10.39 -8.96
N VAL A 130 -6.50 10.52 -10.17
CA VAL A 130 -5.29 9.81 -10.57
C VAL A 130 -4.09 10.26 -9.74
N THR A 131 -3.99 11.55 -9.42
CA THR A 131 -2.94 12.09 -8.56
C THR A 131 -2.99 11.46 -7.16
N MET A 132 -4.16 11.41 -6.54
CA MET A 132 -4.35 10.75 -5.24
C MET A 132 -4.04 9.26 -5.30
N GLN A 133 -4.50 8.57 -6.34
CA GLN A 133 -4.18 7.16 -6.53
C GLN A 133 -2.66 6.92 -6.68
N MET A 134 -1.95 7.78 -7.38
CA MET A 134 -0.49 7.71 -7.50
C MET A 134 0.23 7.94 -6.16
N LEU A 135 -0.30 8.82 -5.29
CA LEU A 135 0.22 9.00 -3.94
C LEU A 135 0.03 7.73 -3.08
N PHE A 136 -1.16 7.12 -3.11
CA PHE A 136 -1.40 5.85 -2.42
C PHE A 136 -0.53 4.71 -2.96
N ALA A 137 -0.26 4.69 -4.27
CA ALA A 137 0.65 3.72 -4.85
C ALA A 137 2.10 3.87 -4.34
N LYS A 138 2.54 5.09 -4.03
CA LYS A 138 3.86 5.35 -3.41
C LYS A 138 3.95 4.83 -1.98
N ILE A 139 2.87 4.91 -1.21
CA ILE A 139 2.78 4.29 0.12
C ILE A 139 2.93 2.78 -0.03
N GLY A 140 2.33 2.21 -1.08
CA GLY A 140 2.47 0.81 -1.43
C GLY A 140 1.72 -0.14 -0.50
N ARG A 141 2.12 -1.41 -0.58
CA ARG A 141 1.53 -2.48 0.22
C ARG A 141 2.54 -3.02 1.20
N THR A 142 2.12 -3.20 2.43
CA THR A 142 2.85 -4.02 3.38
C THR A 142 2.81 -5.48 2.89
N GLY A 143 3.86 -6.24 3.17
CA GLY A 143 3.94 -7.63 2.71
C GLY A 143 2.85 -8.53 3.33
N LYS A 144 3.23 -9.39 4.29
CA LYS A 144 2.37 -10.41 4.89
C LYS A 144 1.42 -9.86 5.98
N TYR A 145 1.80 -8.79 6.65
CA TYR A 145 1.10 -8.27 7.84
C TYR A 145 0.23 -7.06 7.50
N SER A 146 -0.78 -6.80 8.35
CA SER A 146 -1.58 -5.58 8.31
C SER A 146 -0.72 -4.36 8.65
N ILE A 147 -1.00 -3.21 8.04
CA ILE A 147 -0.34 -1.96 8.41
C ILE A 147 -0.66 -1.58 9.86
N TYR A 148 -1.83 -1.93 10.35
CA TYR A 148 -2.27 -1.64 11.71
C TYR A 148 -1.56 -2.53 12.74
N ASP A 149 -1.18 -3.75 12.38
CA ASP A 149 -0.34 -4.61 13.22
C ASP A 149 1.05 -3.98 13.44
N TYR A 150 1.61 -3.36 12.39
CA TYR A 150 2.86 -2.62 12.50
C TYR A 150 2.73 -1.39 13.39
N ILE A 151 1.62 -0.63 13.26
CA ILE A 151 1.38 0.56 14.09
C ILE A 151 1.21 0.16 15.56
N ALA A 152 0.40 -0.88 15.84
CA ALA A 152 0.23 -1.40 17.20
C ALA A 152 1.56 -1.88 17.81
N TYR A 153 2.38 -2.56 17.01
CA TYR A 153 3.71 -2.97 17.46
C TYR A 153 4.64 -1.78 17.77
N LEU A 154 4.55 -0.70 16.99
CA LEU A 154 5.34 0.51 17.25
C LEU A 154 4.92 1.23 18.52
N ASP A 155 3.64 1.18 18.89
CA ASP A 155 3.14 1.74 20.15
C ASP A 155 3.64 0.97 21.38
N ASP A 156 3.88 -0.36 21.21
CA ASP A 156 4.43 -1.23 22.26
C ASP A 156 5.97 -1.17 22.38
N VAL A 157 6.65 -0.61 21.36
CA VAL A 157 8.11 -0.45 21.40
C VAL A 157 8.45 0.71 22.32
N GLU A 158 8.98 0.40 23.49
CA GLU A 158 9.59 1.41 24.37
C GLU A 158 10.61 2.23 23.57
N GLN A 159 10.54 3.55 23.68
CA GLN A 159 11.54 4.44 23.06
C GLN A 159 12.93 4.05 23.54
N GLY A 160 13.60 3.21 22.76
CA GLY A 160 14.98 2.85 22.99
C GLY A 160 15.82 4.12 23.04
N SER A 161 16.64 4.25 24.09
CA SER A 161 17.55 5.38 24.22
C SER A 161 18.36 5.55 22.94
N ASN A 162 18.42 6.76 22.39
CA ASN A 162 19.26 7.13 21.23
C ASN A 162 20.76 6.80 21.39
N TRP A 163 21.19 6.44 22.60
CA TRP A 163 22.54 6.00 22.92
C TRP A 163 22.91 4.67 22.27
N SER A 164 21.96 3.76 22.08
CA SER A 164 22.22 2.46 21.44
C SER A 164 22.59 2.62 19.94
N CYS A 165 22.03 3.63 19.29
CA CYS A 165 22.34 3.94 17.89
C CYS A 165 23.71 4.59 17.73
N LEU A 166 24.15 5.40 18.71
CA LEU A 166 25.47 6.02 18.74
C LEU A 166 26.59 5.04 19.03
N LEU A 167 26.34 4.05 19.89
CA LEU A 167 27.32 3.01 20.20
C LEU A 167 27.56 2.08 18.99
N TYR A 168 26.53 1.75 18.22
CA TYR A 168 26.66 0.92 17.01
C TYR A 168 27.44 1.60 15.89
N THR A 169 27.35 2.93 15.78
CA THR A 169 28.14 3.71 14.80
C THR A 169 29.59 3.92 15.22
N SER A 170 29.92 3.87 16.52
CA SER A 170 31.31 4.02 17.00
C SER A 170 32.10 2.70 16.87
N ASP A 171 31.49 1.55 17.09
CA ASP A 171 32.15 0.24 16.93
C ASP A 171 32.50 -0.06 15.47
N ALA A 172 31.70 0.45 14.51
CA ALA A 172 31.99 0.29 13.07
C ALA A 172 33.14 1.18 12.57
N ALA A 173 33.55 2.17 13.36
CA ALA A 173 34.67 3.06 13.01
C ALA A 173 36.02 2.52 13.54
N ASP A 174 36.03 1.70 14.57
CA ASP A 174 37.26 1.12 15.15
C ASP A 174 37.80 -0.10 14.39
N ASP A 175 36.96 -0.75 13.56
CA ASP A 175 37.38 -1.88 12.71
C ASP A 175 38.13 -1.45 11.40
N LEU A 176 38.35 -0.17 11.17
CA LEU A 176 39.02 0.37 10.00
C LEU A 176 40.40 1.00 10.28
N THR A 177 40.94 0.81 11.47
CA THR A 177 42.31 1.17 11.83
C THR A 177 43.11 -0.06 12.27
#